data_9dc941a7453fd56f3b14a87da5f97915
#
_entry.id   9dc941a7453fd56f3b14a87da5f97915
#
_cell.length_a   1.000
_cell.length_b   1.000
_cell.length_c   1.000
_cell.angle_alpha   90.00
_cell.angle_beta   90.00
_cell.angle_gamma   90.00
#
_symmetry.space_group_name_H-M   'P 1'
#
loop_
_entity.id
_entity.type
_entity.pdbx_description
1 polymer ?
#
loop_
_entity_poly.entity_id
_entity_poly.type
_entity_poly.pdbx_seq_one_letter_code
_entity_poly.pdbx_strand_id
1 'polypeptide(L)'
;MDERIKVLAKTLVNYSMKVQKGEKVCVHYTGEATQGLARQIIKEVYKVGGIPFPKYTDTRVLRETLLNCTKEQMELKGKIDATLMEEMDCYVGVRGSDNVSELSDVPSEKMAIYEKYYSTPVHHDVRVKKTRWVVLRYPNNAMAQLADSSLEAFEDFYFDVCNLDYAKMLKAMTHLVEYMDNTDEVRIVGPGTDLTFSIKGIPAVPCAGESNIPDGEVYTAPVKNSVNGTIKYNTPAVYQGFTYENISLTFKGGQIVDASSNNTKRINEVFDTDEGARYIGEFAIGVNPHITKPMKDTLFDEKIMGSFHFTPGSCYDEADNGNISAIHWDLVCIQTPEYGGGEMYFDDVL
;
A
#
# COMPACT_ATOMS: atom_id res chain seq x y z
N MET A 1 2.48 -8.28 28.35
CA MET A 1 2.16 -7.71 27.02
C MET A 1 3.36 -6.86 26.65
N ASP A 2 3.88 -7.04 25.45
CA ASP A 2 5.02 -6.29 24.92
C ASP A 2 4.71 -4.78 24.93
N GLU A 3 5.63 -3.95 25.45
CA GLU A 3 5.46 -2.49 25.49
C GLU A 3 5.41 -1.87 24.10
N ARG A 4 6.07 -2.49 23.10
CA ARG A 4 6.05 -2.05 21.69
C ARG A 4 4.63 -2.06 21.11
N ILE A 5 3.81 -3.05 21.50
CA ILE A 5 2.38 -3.13 21.12
C ILE A 5 1.57 -1.95 21.68
N LYS A 6 1.90 -1.52 22.90
CA LYS A 6 1.21 -0.37 23.52
C LYS A 6 1.56 0.94 22.81
N VAL A 7 2.83 1.10 22.43
CA VAL A 7 3.29 2.26 21.64
C VAL A 7 2.55 2.30 20.32
N LEU A 8 2.54 1.19 19.56
CA LEU A 8 1.86 1.08 18.29
C LEU A 8 0.36 1.40 18.40
N ALA A 9 -0.34 0.79 19.36
CA ALA A 9 -1.75 1.05 19.58
C ALA A 9 -2.04 2.53 19.89
N LYS A 10 -1.17 3.17 20.67
CA LYS A 10 -1.27 4.61 20.95
C LYS A 10 -1.07 5.46 19.70
N THR A 11 -0.11 5.12 18.84
CA THR A 11 0.12 5.80 17.56
C THR A 11 -1.10 5.66 16.66
N LEU A 12 -1.64 4.46 16.48
CA LEU A 12 -2.82 4.21 15.65
C LEU A 12 -4.04 5.04 16.09
N VAL A 13 -4.30 5.11 17.41
CA VAL A 13 -5.47 5.80 17.96
C VAL A 13 -5.30 7.32 17.97
N ASN A 14 -4.15 7.82 18.44
CA ASN A 14 -3.97 9.24 18.72
C ASN A 14 -3.37 10.02 17.54
N TYR A 15 -2.59 9.36 16.69
CA TYR A 15 -1.92 10.00 15.56
C TYR A 15 -2.58 9.61 14.22
N SER A 16 -2.65 8.33 13.89
CA SER A 16 -3.16 7.88 12.58
C SER A 16 -4.66 8.22 12.43
N MET A 17 -5.49 7.75 13.34
CA MET A 17 -6.95 7.98 13.30
C MET A 17 -7.38 9.25 14.02
N LYS A 18 -6.57 9.82 14.90
CA LYS A 18 -6.89 11.04 15.69
C LYS A 18 -8.26 10.94 16.37
N VAL A 19 -8.54 9.79 17.00
CA VAL A 19 -9.84 9.46 17.58
C VAL A 19 -10.26 10.48 18.63
N GLN A 20 -11.49 11.02 18.51
CA GLN A 20 -12.07 11.97 19.43
C GLN A 20 -13.08 11.30 20.37
N LYS A 21 -13.39 11.98 21.47
CA LYS A 21 -14.41 11.52 22.42
C LYS A 21 -15.77 11.33 21.75
N GLY A 22 -16.37 10.16 21.94
CA GLY A 22 -17.68 9.80 21.38
C GLY A 22 -17.64 9.21 19.99
N GLU A 23 -16.47 9.24 19.30
CA GLU A 23 -16.35 8.66 17.96
C GLU A 23 -16.37 7.14 17.99
N LYS A 24 -16.98 6.56 16.99
CA LYS A 24 -17.11 5.12 16.77
C LYS A 24 -15.93 4.61 15.93
N VAL A 25 -15.25 3.59 16.42
CA VAL A 25 -14.04 3.03 15.80
C VAL A 25 -14.23 1.56 15.45
N CYS A 26 -14.26 1.22 14.17
CA CYS A 26 -14.20 -0.17 13.74
C CYS A 26 -12.78 -0.72 13.94
N VAL A 27 -12.63 -1.69 14.83
CA VAL A 27 -11.36 -2.40 15.07
C VAL A 27 -11.44 -3.75 14.37
N HIS A 28 -11.04 -3.79 13.10
CA HIS A 28 -11.05 -5.00 12.28
C HIS A 28 -9.68 -5.69 12.34
N TYR A 29 -9.66 -6.93 12.80
CA TYR A 29 -8.43 -7.70 12.92
C TYR A 29 -8.59 -9.09 12.29
N THR A 30 -7.53 -9.56 11.63
CA THR A 30 -7.51 -10.79 10.83
C THR A 30 -6.38 -11.69 11.31
N GLY A 31 -6.72 -12.94 11.64
CA GLY A 31 -5.77 -13.93 12.16
C GLY A 31 -5.53 -13.82 13.68
N GLU A 32 -5.17 -14.94 14.30
CA GLU A 32 -5.05 -15.04 15.77
C GLU A 32 -3.90 -14.18 16.33
N ALA A 33 -2.79 -14.06 15.59
CA ALA A 33 -1.64 -13.26 16.02
C ALA A 33 -1.99 -11.81 16.33
N THR A 34 -3.00 -11.25 15.66
CA THR A 34 -3.42 -9.84 15.78
C THR A 34 -4.18 -9.51 17.06
N GLN A 35 -4.68 -10.51 17.78
CA GLN A 35 -5.55 -10.31 18.97
C GLN A 35 -4.89 -9.44 20.06
N GLY A 36 -3.58 -9.60 20.25
CA GLY A 36 -2.83 -8.81 21.24
C GLY A 36 -2.91 -7.31 20.95
N LEU A 37 -2.65 -6.92 19.71
CA LEU A 37 -2.73 -5.53 19.26
C LEU A 37 -4.19 -5.02 19.25
N ALA A 38 -5.14 -5.81 18.74
CA ALA A 38 -6.55 -5.43 18.71
C ALA A 38 -7.09 -5.12 20.11
N ARG A 39 -6.77 -5.95 21.11
CA ARG A 39 -7.13 -5.71 22.52
C ARG A 39 -6.51 -4.42 23.06
N GLN A 40 -5.29 -4.09 22.67
CA GLN A 40 -4.64 -2.86 23.11
C GLN A 40 -5.24 -1.63 22.43
N ILE A 41 -5.54 -1.70 21.13
CA ILE A 41 -6.25 -0.63 20.40
C ILE A 41 -7.59 -0.34 21.06
N ILE A 42 -8.39 -1.36 21.41
CA ILE A 42 -9.67 -1.18 22.10
C ILE A 42 -9.49 -0.42 23.43
N LYS A 43 -8.44 -0.74 24.20
CA LYS A 43 -8.15 -0.03 25.45
C LYS A 43 -7.78 1.44 25.21
N GLU A 44 -6.97 1.71 24.18
CA GLU A 44 -6.57 3.08 23.86
C GLU A 44 -7.77 3.89 23.34
N VAL A 45 -8.67 3.30 22.52
CA VAL A 45 -9.91 3.95 22.07
C VAL A 45 -10.77 4.35 23.28
N TYR A 46 -10.98 3.46 24.25
CA TYR A 46 -11.73 3.81 25.47
C TYR A 46 -11.03 4.90 26.30
N LYS A 47 -9.70 4.93 26.37
CA LYS A 47 -8.96 5.96 27.11
C LYS A 47 -9.19 7.37 26.58
N VAL A 48 -9.34 7.51 25.26
CA VAL A 48 -9.64 8.80 24.63
C VAL A 48 -11.16 9.11 24.61
N GLY A 49 -11.98 8.21 25.13
CA GLY A 49 -13.44 8.33 25.19
C GLY A 49 -14.16 7.94 23.90
N GLY A 50 -13.48 7.25 22.99
CA GLY A 50 -14.08 6.66 21.79
C GLY A 50 -14.86 5.37 22.08
N ILE A 51 -15.57 4.85 21.11
CA ILE A 51 -16.47 3.70 21.21
C ILE A 51 -16.00 2.63 20.22
N PRO A 52 -15.27 1.58 20.64
CA PRO A 52 -14.73 0.57 19.74
C PRO A 52 -15.76 -0.49 19.33
N PHE A 53 -15.77 -0.86 18.06
CA PHE A 53 -16.56 -1.94 17.46
C PHE A 53 -15.60 -2.99 16.89
N PRO A 54 -15.29 -4.07 17.66
CA PRO A 54 -14.37 -5.10 17.19
C PRO A 54 -15.02 -6.00 16.13
N LYS A 55 -14.26 -6.30 15.07
CA LYS A 55 -14.62 -7.24 14.02
C LYS A 55 -13.46 -8.20 13.77
N TYR A 56 -13.70 -9.50 13.88
CA TYR A 56 -12.70 -10.54 13.61
C TYR A 56 -12.97 -11.22 12.27
N THR A 57 -11.89 -11.52 11.54
CA THR A 57 -11.93 -12.34 10.33
C THR A 57 -10.86 -13.43 10.43
N ASP A 58 -11.27 -14.69 10.21
CA ASP A 58 -10.37 -15.81 9.93
C ASP A 58 -10.35 -16.04 8.41
N THR A 59 -9.16 -16.03 7.81
CA THR A 59 -9.01 -16.17 6.35
C THR A 59 -9.40 -17.55 5.85
N ARG A 60 -9.26 -18.60 6.65
CA ARG A 60 -9.70 -19.97 6.32
C ARG A 60 -11.21 -20.06 6.27
N VAL A 61 -11.90 -19.44 7.23
CA VAL A 61 -13.37 -19.34 7.24
C VAL A 61 -13.87 -18.48 6.08
N LEU A 62 -13.17 -17.39 5.78
CA LEU A 62 -13.46 -16.55 4.62
C LEU A 62 -13.31 -17.35 3.32
N ARG A 63 -12.22 -18.12 3.17
CA ARG A 63 -11.99 -19.00 2.01
C ARG A 63 -13.14 -19.96 1.79
N GLU A 64 -13.57 -20.70 2.82
CA GLU A 64 -14.71 -21.64 2.72
C GLU A 64 -16.02 -20.92 2.29
N THR A 65 -16.21 -19.70 2.78
CA THR A 65 -17.35 -18.87 2.36
C THR A 65 -17.23 -18.49 0.88
N LEU A 66 -16.05 -18.06 0.44
CA LEU A 66 -15.85 -17.56 -0.93
C LEU A 66 -15.87 -18.67 -1.99
N LEU A 67 -15.40 -19.87 -1.69
CA LEU A 67 -15.40 -21.01 -2.63
C LEU A 67 -16.78 -21.26 -3.22
N ASN A 68 -17.86 -21.03 -2.47
CA ASN A 68 -19.23 -21.33 -2.88
C ASN A 68 -20.15 -20.09 -2.80
N CYS A 69 -19.62 -18.89 -2.61
CA CYS A 69 -20.46 -17.71 -2.43
C CYS A 69 -21.39 -17.45 -3.62
N THR A 70 -22.56 -16.89 -3.34
CA THR A 70 -23.49 -16.41 -4.36
C THR A 70 -23.51 -14.88 -4.37
N LYS A 71 -24.01 -14.31 -5.47
CA LYS A 71 -24.22 -12.87 -5.59
C LYS A 71 -25.13 -12.37 -4.46
N GLU A 72 -26.27 -13.02 -4.26
CA GLU A 72 -27.28 -12.64 -3.24
C GLU A 72 -26.69 -12.64 -1.83
N GLN A 73 -25.85 -13.64 -1.53
CA GLN A 73 -25.16 -13.72 -0.24
C GLN A 73 -24.21 -12.51 -0.05
N MET A 74 -23.40 -12.19 -1.07
CA MET A 74 -22.45 -11.08 -0.97
C MET A 74 -23.15 -9.71 -1.00
N GLU A 75 -24.23 -9.55 -1.75
CA GLU A 75 -25.08 -8.34 -1.71
C GLU A 75 -25.66 -8.09 -0.32
N LEU A 76 -26.24 -9.11 0.30
CA LEU A 76 -26.81 -8.98 1.65
C LEU A 76 -25.71 -8.67 2.68
N LYS A 77 -24.60 -9.42 2.63
CA LYS A 77 -23.47 -9.19 3.53
C LYS A 77 -22.86 -7.79 3.33
N GLY A 78 -22.67 -7.37 2.09
CA GLY A 78 -22.17 -6.04 1.74
C GLY A 78 -23.08 -4.94 2.26
N LYS A 79 -24.40 -5.07 2.08
CA LYS A 79 -25.37 -4.11 2.60
C LYS A 79 -25.32 -3.97 4.14
N ILE A 80 -25.25 -5.09 4.87
CA ILE A 80 -25.18 -5.09 6.34
C ILE A 80 -23.88 -4.43 6.81
N ASP A 81 -22.75 -4.85 6.25
CA ASP A 81 -21.43 -4.37 6.66
C ASP A 81 -21.20 -2.91 6.21
N ALA A 82 -21.74 -2.47 5.06
CA ALA A 82 -21.71 -1.07 4.64
C ALA A 82 -22.53 -0.17 5.58
N THR A 83 -23.72 -0.61 5.97
CA THR A 83 -24.55 0.14 6.95
C THR A 83 -23.80 0.28 8.28
N LEU A 84 -23.14 -0.78 8.76
CA LEU A 84 -22.30 -0.67 9.95
C LEU A 84 -21.13 0.29 9.73
N MET A 85 -20.47 0.24 8.58
CA MET A 85 -19.32 1.09 8.26
C MET A 85 -19.71 2.56 8.12
N GLU A 86 -20.91 2.87 7.61
CA GLU A 86 -21.45 4.22 7.53
C GLU A 86 -21.62 4.90 8.89
N GLU A 87 -21.79 4.09 9.95
CA GLU A 87 -21.87 4.57 11.32
C GLU A 87 -20.50 4.80 11.98
N MET A 88 -19.40 4.40 11.36
CA MET A 88 -18.05 4.52 11.92
C MET A 88 -17.39 5.83 11.51
N ASP A 89 -16.75 6.49 12.48
CA ASP A 89 -15.92 7.68 12.26
C ASP A 89 -14.50 7.29 11.89
N CYS A 90 -14.03 6.18 12.45
CA CYS A 90 -12.67 5.66 12.26
C CYS A 90 -12.65 4.16 11.97
N TYR A 91 -11.60 3.72 11.28
CA TYR A 91 -11.36 2.31 10.99
C TYR A 91 -9.89 1.95 11.17
N VAL A 92 -9.60 0.86 11.88
CA VAL A 92 -8.28 0.25 11.89
C VAL A 92 -8.37 -1.18 11.41
N GLY A 93 -7.55 -1.53 10.41
CA GLY A 93 -7.44 -2.88 9.84
C GLY A 93 -6.10 -3.52 10.17
N VAL A 94 -6.06 -4.48 11.11
CA VAL A 94 -4.86 -5.23 11.47
C VAL A 94 -4.87 -6.57 10.76
N ARG A 95 -3.93 -6.80 9.83
CA ARG A 95 -3.87 -8.00 8.99
C ARG A 95 -2.71 -8.90 9.41
N GLY A 96 -3.01 -10.13 9.85
CA GLY A 96 -2.02 -11.11 10.32
C GLY A 96 -2.45 -12.55 10.02
N SER A 97 -2.84 -12.82 8.77
CA SER A 97 -3.15 -14.17 8.30
C SER A 97 -1.89 -15.06 8.35
N ASP A 98 -2.05 -16.30 8.80
CA ASP A 98 -0.95 -17.28 8.89
C ASP A 98 -0.47 -17.79 7.51
N ASN A 99 -1.25 -17.54 6.46
CA ASN A 99 -0.95 -17.92 5.10
C ASN A 99 -1.34 -16.78 4.16
N VAL A 100 -0.37 -16.18 3.48
CA VAL A 100 -0.59 -15.08 2.52
C VAL A 100 -1.32 -15.55 1.26
N SER A 101 -1.28 -16.86 0.97
CA SER A 101 -1.87 -17.47 -0.22
C SER A 101 -3.19 -18.21 0.09
N GLU A 102 -3.80 -17.99 1.26
CA GLU A 102 -4.99 -18.74 1.70
C GLU A 102 -6.17 -18.69 0.72
N LEU A 103 -6.29 -17.60 -0.04
CA LEU A 103 -7.37 -17.41 -1.01
C LEU A 103 -6.98 -17.74 -2.46
N SER A 104 -5.78 -18.31 -2.70
CA SER A 104 -5.21 -18.48 -4.04
C SER A 104 -5.97 -19.48 -4.93
N ASP A 105 -6.71 -20.40 -4.34
CA ASP A 105 -7.51 -21.41 -5.02
C ASP A 105 -9.01 -21.06 -5.09
N VAL A 106 -9.41 -19.89 -4.60
CA VAL A 106 -10.76 -19.36 -4.79
C VAL A 106 -10.94 -19.00 -6.26
N PRO A 107 -11.99 -19.52 -6.96
CA PRO A 107 -12.21 -19.24 -8.36
C PRO A 107 -12.33 -17.73 -8.63
N SER A 108 -11.72 -17.25 -9.71
CA SER A 108 -11.71 -15.82 -10.07
C SER A 108 -13.12 -15.21 -10.19
N GLU A 109 -14.08 -15.99 -10.69
CA GLU A 109 -15.50 -15.57 -10.74
C GLU A 109 -16.10 -15.31 -9.35
N LYS A 110 -15.69 -16.09 -8.33
CA LYS A 110 -16.14 -15.92 -6.95
C LYS A 110 -15.45 -14.70 -6.30
N MET A 111 -14.18 -14.51 -6.59
CA MET A 111 -13.47 -13.30 -6.18
C MET A 111 -14.10 -12.04 -6.79
N ALA A 112 -14.49 -12.08 -8.06
CA ALA A 112 -15.18 -10.96 -8.71
C ALA A 112 -16.55 -10.66 -8.07
N ILE A 113 -17.32 -11.69 -7.66
CA ILE A 113 -18.57 -11.52 -6.90
C ILE A 113 -18.27 -10.84 -5.54
N TYR A 114 -17.28 -11.32 -4.81
CA TYR A 114 -16.88 -10.75 -3.52
C TYR A 114 -16.46 -9.29 -3.66
N GLU A 115 -15.59 -9.00 -4.64
CA GLU A 115 -15.10 -7.64 -4.87
C GLU A 115 -16.25 -6.68 -5.21
N LYS A 116 -17.10 -7.04 -6.17
CA LYS A 116 -18.18 -6.19 -6.65
C LYS A 116 -19.27 -5.94 -5.62
N TYR A 117 -19.68 -6.98 -4.88
CA TYR A 117 -20.90 -6.92 -4.05
C TYR A 117 -20.59 -6.79 -2.54
N TYR A 118 -19.35 -6.94 -2.14
CA TYR A 118 -18.95 -6.78 -0.75
C TYR A 118 -17.80 -5.76 -0.58
N SER A 119 -16.64 -6.00 -1.21
CA SER A 119 -15.43 -5.18 -0.98
C SER A 119 -15.64 -3.73 -1.44
N THR A 120 -16.11 -3.55 -2.66
CA THR A 120 -16.38 -2.21 -3.21
C THR A 120 -17.37 -1.42 -2.37
N PRO A 121 -18.62 -1.88 -2.10
CA PRO A 121 -19.57 -1.09 -1.33
C PRO A 121 -19.17 -0.85 0.13
N VAL A 122 -18.42 -1.77 0.76
CA VAL A 122 -18.03 -1.62 2.18
C VAL A 122 -16.75 -0.80 2.33
N HIS A 123 -15.73 -1.12 1.53
CA HIS A 123 -14.40 -0.55 1.70
C HIS A 123 -14.14 0.65 0.79
N HIS A 124 -14.37 0.54 -0.52
CA HIS A 124 -14.09 1.64 -1.45
C HIS A 124 -15.10 2.78 -1.33
N ASP A 125 -16.40 2.46 -1.29
CA ASP A 125 -17.43 3.49 -1.31
C ASP A 125 -17.69 4.12 0.06
N VAL A 126 -17.48 3.38 1.15
CA VAL A 126 -17.74 3.88 2.51
C VAL A 126 -16.45 4.08 3.29
N ARG A 127 -15.71 3.01 3.61
CA ARG A 127 -14.54 3.11 4.50
C ARG A 127 -13.52 4.16 4.03
N VAL A 128 -13.06 4.04 2.78
CA VAL A 128 -12.02 4.96 2.25
C VAL A 128 -12.52 6.39 2.20
N LYS A 129 -13.77 6.61 1.78
CA LYS A 129 -14.31 7.96 1.53
C LYS A 129 -14.87 8.66 2.78
N LYS A 130 -15.32 7.90 3.78
CA LYS A 130 -16.09 8.46 4.90
C LYS A 130 -15.45 8.29 6.28
N THR A 131 -14.41 7.48 6.41
CA THR A 131 -13.75 7.27 7.70
C THR A 131 -12.30 7.77 7.68
N ARG A 132 -11.78 8.16 8.84
CA ARG A 132 -10.33 8.22 9.04
C ARG A 132 -9.86 6.79 9.29
N TRP A 133 -9.05 6.26 8.38
CA TRP A 133 -8.69 4.85 8.43
C TRP A 133 -7.18 4.64 8.46
N VAL A 134 -6.75 3.54 9.06
CA VAL A 134 -5.39 3.05 9.01
C VAL A 134 -5.39 1.54 8.84
N VAL A 135 -4.50 1.03 7.99
CA VAL A 135 -4.27 -0.41 7.80
C VAL A 135 -2.82 -0.75 8.06
N LEU A 136 -2.60 -1.94 8.62
CA LEU A 136 -1.27 -2.44 8.90
C LEU A 136 -1.22 -3.97 8.81
N ARG A 137 -0.04 -4.49 8.50
CA ARG A 137 0.30 -5.89 8.74
C ARG A 137 0.61 -6.09 10.21
N TYR A 138 0.57 -7.33 10.67
CA TYR A 138 1.05 -7.71 12.00
C TYR A 138 2.02 -8.89 11.86
N PRO A 139 3.18 -8.87 12.54
CA PRO A 139 4.22 -9.86 12.35
C PRO A 139 3.73 -11.27 12.73
N ASN A 140 4.05 -12.21 11.87
CA ASN A 140 3.79 -13.63 12.04
C ASN A 140 4.77 -14.46 11.20
N ASN A 141 4.70 -15.78 11.28
CA ASN A 141 5.60 -16.66 10.54
C ASN A 141 5.48 -16.51 9.03
N ALA A 142 4.29 -16.22 8.50
CA ALA A 142 4.12 -16.05 7.07
C ALA A 142 4.92 -14.83 6.54
N MET A 143 4.86 -13.71 7.26
CA MET A 143 5.63 -12.51 6.91
C MET A 143 7.13 -12.69 7.14
N ALA A 144 7.54 -13.33 8.23
CA ALA A 144 8.94 -13.63 8.51
C ALA A 144 9.56 -14.50 7.41
N GLN A 145 8.82 -15.50 6.90
CA GLN A 145 9.27 -16.35 5.79
C GLN A 145 9.38 -15.57 4.47
N LEU A 146 8.45 -14.66 4.16
CA LEU A 146 8.54 -13.80 2.98
C LEU A 146 9.78 -12.90 3.03
N ALA A 147 10.10 -12.39 4.24
CA ALA A 147 11.25 -11.54 4.48
C ALA A 147 12.57 -12.31 4.68
N ASP A 148 12.57 -13.63 4.47
CA ASP A 148 13.73 -14.52 4.68
C ASP A 148 14.36 -14.35 6.08
N SER A 149 13.52 -14.22 7.14
CA SER A 149 13.91 -13.89 8.51
C SER A 149 13.31 -14.87 9.53
N SER A 150 13.92 -14.97 10.72
CA SER A 150 13.26 -15.58 11.86
C SER A 150 12.12 -14.68 12.36
N LEU A 151 11.12 -15.28 13.04
CA LEU A 151 9.99 -14.48 13.57
C LEU A 151 10.45 -13.40 14.55
N GLU A 152 11.37 -13.73 15.48
CA GLU A 152 11.88 -12.78 16.47
C GLU A 152 12.61 -11.59 15.82
N ALA A 153 13.50 -11.86 14.85
CA ALA A 153 14.20 -10.81 14.12
C ALA A 153 13.23 -9.96 13.26
N PHE A 154 12.19 -10.58 12.71
CA PHE A 154 11.16 -9.86 11.97
C PHE A 154 10.28 -9.01 12.88
N GLU A 155 9.93 -9.48 14.08
CA GLU A 155 9.20 -8.69 15.09
C GLU A 155 10.00 -7.46 15.53
N ASP A 156 11.30 -7.61 15.80
CA ASP A 156 12.16 -6.50 16.17
C ASP A 156 12.20 -5.45 15.04
N PHE A 157 12.47 -5.87 13.81
CA PHE A 157 12.40 -5.01 12.65
C PHE A 157 11.03 -4.34 12.49
N TYR A 158 9.94 -5.10 12.59
CA TYR A 158 8.57 -4.60 12.43
C TYR A 158 8.26 -3.47 13.43
N PHE A 159 8.59 -3.66 14.71
CA PHE A 159 8.32 -2.63 15.71
C PHE A 159 9.23 -1.42 15.58
N ASP A 160 10.47 -1.59 15.13
CA ASP A 160 11.36 -0.46 14.83
C ASP A 160 10.79 0.40 13.69
N VAL A 161 10.25 -0.25 12.67
CA VAL A 161 9.66 0.43 11.49
C VAL A 161 8.30 1.06 11.82
N CYS A 162 7.43 0.34 12.56
CA CYS A 162 6.05 0.78 12.79
C CYS A 162 5.91 1.76 13.96
N ASN A 163 6.86 1.80 14.88
CA ASN A 163 6.86 2.69 16.06
C ASN A 163 7.67 3.97 15.86
N LEU A 164 7.94 4.36 14.61
CA LEU A 164 8.59 5.63 14.30
C LEU A 164 7.78 6.83 14.78
N ASP A 165 8.47 7.93 15.04
CA ASP A 165 7.84 9.24 15.24
C ASP A 165 7.39 9.82 13.88
N TYR A 166 6.20 9.42 13.46
CA TYR A 166 5.62 9.85 12.18
C TYR A 166 5.38 11.36 12.12
N ALA A 167 5.12 12.02 13.26
CA ALA A 167 4.99 13.46 13.29
C ALA A 167 6.33 14.17 12.99
N LYS A 168 7.45 13.58 13.43
CA LYS A 168 8.79 14.04 13.08
C LYS A 168 9.11 13.74 11.61
N MET A 169 8.74 12.56 11.14
CA MET A 169 8.91 12.16 9.73
C MET A 169 8.17 13.12 8.80
N LEU A 170 6.91 13.44 9.08
CA LEU A 170 6.12 14.40 8.30
C LEU A 170 6.82 15.76 8.16
N LYS A 171 7.41 16.26 9.26
CA LYS A 171 8.20 17.51 9.21
C LYS A 171 9.46 17.38 8.35
N ALA A 172 10.13 16.23 8.39
CA ALA A 172 11.32 16.00 7.57
C ALA A 172 10.99 15.92 6.07
N MET A 173 9.80 15.43 5.72
CA MET A 173 9.31 15.34 4.34
C MET A 173 8.97 16.71 3.72
N THR A 174 8.72 17.74 4.51
CA THR A 174 8.28 19.07 4.02
C THR A 174 9.17 19.61 2.92
N HIS A 175 10.49 19.48 3.05
CA HIS A 175 11.44 19.97 2.02
C HIS A 175 11.35 19.15 0.73
N LEU A 176 11.13 17.83 0.82
CA LEU A 176 10.96 17.00 -0.36
C LEU A 176 9.66 17.34 -1.08
N VAL A 177 8.56 17.53 -0.33
CA VAL A 177 7.27 17.97 -0.89
C VAL A 177 7.44 19.31 -1.62
N GLU A 178 8.01 20.32 -0.95
CA GLU A 178 8.25 21.64 -1.56
C GLU A 178 9.13 21.55 -2.81
N TYR A 179 10.12 20.64 -2.81
CA TYR A 179 11.01 20.43 -3.93
C TYR A 179 10.28 19.81 -5.12
N MET A 180 9.48 18.75 -4.88
CA MET A 180 8.67 18.11 -5.91
C MET A 180 7.59 19.03 -6.48
N ASP A 181 6.90 19.80 -5.62
CA ASP A 181 5.85 20.75 -6.04
C ASP A 181 6.38 21.87 -6.96
N ASN A 182 7.67 22.21 -6.86
CA ASN A 182 8.30 23.23 -7.69
C ASN A 182 9.04 22.66 -8.90
N THR A 183 8.97 21.35 -9.15
CA THR A 183 9.65 20.66 -10.25
C THR A 183 8.74 20.48 -11.44
N ASP A 184 9.26 20.78 -12.62
CA ASP A 184 8.57 20.50 -13.89
C ASP A 184 8.93 19.11 -14.45
N GLU A 185 10.22 18.76 -14.50
CA GLU A 185 10.72 17.53 -15.13
C GLU A 185 11.54 16.68 -14.15
N VAL A 186 11.32 15.38 -14.20
CA VAL A 186 12.13 14.39 -13.49
C VAL A 186 12.83 13.48 -14.49
N ARG A 187 14.14 13.27 -14.32
CA ARG A 187 14.90 12.24 -15.05
C ARG A 187 15.53 11.27 -14.07
N ILE A 188 15.38 9.99 -14.33
CA ILE A 188 15.95 8.91 -13.50
C ILE A 188 16.90 8.09 -14.36
N VAL A 189 18.15 7.95 -13.89
CA VAL A 189 19.19 7.19 -14.57
C VAL A 189 19.76 6.13 -13.65
N GLY A 190 19.91 4.91 -14.16
CA GLY A 190 20.45 3.80 -13.40
C GLY A 190 20.73 2.58 -14.28
N PRO A 191 21.11 1.42 -13.72
CA PRO A 191 21.37 0.23 -14.49
C PRO A 191 20.14 -0.25 -15.27
N GLY A 192 20.13 -0.03 -16.59
CA GLY A 192 19.00 -0.37 -17.47
C GLY A 192 17.82 0.60 -17.38
N THR A 193 18.03 1.76 -16.75
CA THR A 193 17.02 2.82 -16.60
C THR A 193 17.55 4.13 -17.16
N ASP A 194 16.79 4.74 -18.05
CA ASP A 194 16.87 6.15 -18.46
C ASP A 194 15.44 6.59 -18.79
N LEU A 195 14.82 7.27 -17.82
CA LEU A 195 13.40 7.59 -17.81
C LEU A 195 13.23 9.08 -17.59
N THR A 196 12.39 9.74 -18.38
CA THR A 196 12.01 11.15 -18.20
C THR A 196 10.51 11.30 -18.17
N PHE A 197 10.02 12.20 -17.33
CA PHE A 197 8.60 12.55 -17.23
C PHE A 197 8.42 13.91 -16.54
N SER A 198 7.28 14.52 -16.73
CA SER A 198 6.88 15.75 -16.05
C SER A 198 5.98 15.43 -14.86
N ILE A 199 6.16 16.17 -13.76
CA ILE A 199 5.25 16.18 -12.60
C ILE A 199 4.58 17.55 -12.43
N LYS A 200 4.72 18.42 -13.41
CA LYS A 200 4.26 19.80 -13.37
C LYS A 200 2.78 19.92 -13.02
N GLY A 201 2.52 20.65 -11.95
CA GLY A 201 1.15 21.00 -11.53
C GLY A 201 0.36 19.87 -10.88
N ILE A 202 0.98 18.73 -10.59
CA ILE A 202 0.39 17.64 -9.81
C ILE A 202 1.00 17.68 -8.41
N PRO A 203 0.19 17.79 -7.33
CA PRO A 203 0.71 17.97 -5.99
C PRO A 203 1.55 16.79 -5.50
N ALA A 204 2.56 17.07 -4.69
CA ALA A 204 3.28 16.08 -3.92
C ALA A 204 2.61 15.87 -2.56
N VAL A 205 2.34 14.63 -2.20
CA VAL A 205 1.60 14.25 -0.99
C VAL A 205 2.51 13.43 -0.06
N PRO A 206 2.74 13.90 1.17
CA PRO A 206 3.52 13.14 2.14
C PRO A 206 2.67 12.08 2.83
N CYS A 207 3.15 10.85 2.91
CA CYS A 207 2.55 9.73 3.64
C CYS A 207 3.38 9.43 4.89
N ALA A 208 2.84 9.73 6.06
CA ALA A 208 3.54 9.63 7.33
C ALA A 208 2.67 9.02 8.43
N GLY A 209 2.14 7.81 8.21
CA GLY A 209 1.43 7.02 9.21
C GLY A 209 -0.04 7.38 9.43
N GLU A 210 -0.68 8.08 8.49
CA GLU A 210 -2.11 8.39 8.60
C GLU A 210 -2.99 7.29 8.03
N SER A 211 -2.68 6.73 6.87
CA SER A 211 -3.47 5.65 6.23
C SER A 211 -2.80 4.28 6.29
N ASN A 212 -1.49 4.24 6.31
CA ASN A 212 -0.71 3.00 6.33
C ASN A 212 0.29 2.99 7.50
N ILE A 213 0.57 1.80 8.07
CA ILE A 213 1.66 1.54 8.99
C ILE A 213 2.33 0.20 8.58
N PRO A 214 3.65 0.16 8.26
CA PRO A 214 4.58 1.31 8.21
C PRO A 214 4.23 2.29 7.12
N ASP A 215 4.86 3.47 7.20
CA ASP A 215 4.72 4.53 6.23
C ASP A 215 6.07 5.22 6.01
N GLY A 216 6.14 6.17 5.09
CA GLY A 216 7.34 6.92 4.79
C GLY A 216 7.60 7.02 3.30
N GLU A 217 6.78 7.81 2.61
CA GLU A 217 6.97 8.17 1.21
C GLU A 217 6.42 9.57 0.92
N VAL A 218 6.89 10.14 -0.16
CA VAL A 218 6.26 11.31 -0.78
C VAL A 218 5.89 10.92 -2.19
N TYR A 219 4.60 10.98 -2.52
CA TYR A 219 4.10 10.61 -3.83
C TYR A 219 3.51 11.79 -4.60
N THR A 220 3.53 11.68 -5.89
CA THR A 220 2.83 12.50 -6.88
C THR A 220 2.46 11.60 -8.06
N ALA A 221 2.01 12.16 -9.17
CA ALA A 221 1.83 11.40 -10.40
C ALA A 221 2.54 12.09 -11.58
N PRO A 222 3.06 11.33 -12.57
CA PRO A 222 3.51 11.93 -13.81
C PRO A 222 2.34 12.52 -14.59
N VAL A 223 2.56 13.63 -15.27
CA VAL A 223 1.62 14.08 -16.32
C VAL A 223 1.43 12.93 -17.31
N LYS A 224 0.19 12.48 -17.51
CA LYS A 224 -0.17 11.20 -18.12
C LYS A 224 0.62 10.85 -19.40
N ASN A 225 0.79 11.82 -20.31
CA ASN A 225 1.41 11.58 -21.60
C ASN A 225 2.90 11.99 -21.66
N SER A 226 3.53 12.32 -20.52
CA SER A 226 4.89 12.85 -20.49
C SER A 226 5.98 11.77 -20.39
N VAL A 227 5.64 10.57 -19.94
CA VAL A 227 6.62 9.52 -19.65
C VAL A 227 7.26 8.98 -20.92
N ASN A 228 8.60 8.99 -20.96
CA ASN A 228 9.38 8.44 -22.06
C ASN A 228 10.66 7.77 -21.53
N GLY A 229 11.13 6.73 -22.23
CA GLY A 229 12.34 6.02 -21.87
C GLY A 229 12.08 4.61 -21.37
N THR A 230 13.04 4.07 -20.65
CA THR A 230 12.98 2.68 -20.14
C THR A 230 13.31 2.65 -18.65
N ILE A 231 12.60 1.82 -17.91
CA ILE A 231 12.91 1.48 -16.52
C ILE A 231 13.11 -0.03 -16.38
N LYS A 232 14.16 -0.42 -15.63
CA LYS A 232 14.38 -1.79 -15.18
C LYS A 232 14.34 -1.83 -13.67
N TYR A 233 13.31 -2.48 -13.14
CA TYR A 233 13.16 -2.66 -11.70
C TYR A 233 14.14 -3.71 -11.18
N ASN A 234 14.64 -3.50 -9.98
CA ASN A 234 15.65 -4.33 -9.34
C ASN A 234 15.15 -5.05 -8.07
N THR A 235 13.85 -4.96 -7.81
CA THR A 235 13.17 -5.69 -6.73
C THR A 235 12.18 -6.71 -7.29
N PRO A 236 11.93 -7.84 -6.59
CA PRO A 236 10.82 -8.71 -6.91
C PRO A 236 9.48 -8.02 -6.53
N ALA A 237 8.44 -8.23 -7.31
CA ALA A 237 7.09 -7.73 -7.04
C ALA A 237 6.08 -8.87 -7.03
N VAL A 238 5.26 -8.95 -5.97
CA VAL A 238 4.19 -9.95 -5.87
C VAL A 238 2.87 -9.33 -6.32
N TYR A 239 2.23 -9.91 -7.32
CA TYR A 239 0.94 -9.45 -7.80
C TYR A 239 0.05 -10.64 -8.18
N GLN A 240 -1.17 -10.67 -7.68
CA GLN A 240 -2.12 -11.77 -7.91
C GLN A 240 -1.53 -13.17 -7.66
N GLY A 241 -0.78 -13.32 -6.55
CA GLY A 241 -0.18 -14.58 -6.13
C GLY A 241 1.01 -15.07 -6.97
N PHE A 242 1.57 -14.22 -7.85
CA PHE A 242 2.74 -14.52 -8.65
C PHE A 242 3.87 -13.54 -8.33
N THR A 243 5.11 -14.04 -8.20
CA THR A 243 6.29 -13.20 -8.02
C THR A 243 6.91 -12.87 -9.37
N TYR A 244 6.89 -11.58 -9.72
CA TYR A 244 7.54 -11.04 -10.90
C TYR A 244 8.95 -10.59 -10.56
N GLU A 245 9.89 -10.89 -11.45
CA GLU A 245 11.30 -10.52 -11.34
C GLU A 245 11.82 -9.99 -12.69
N ASN A 246 12.88 -9.20 -12.64
CA ASN A 246 13.51 -8.63 -13.82
C ASN A 246 12.51 -7.85 -14.71
N ILE A 247 11.62 -7.11 -14.08
CA ILE A 247 10.62 -6.30 -14.78
C ILE A 247 11.33 -5.17 -15.52
N SER A 248 11.03 -5.03 -16.81
CA SER A 248 11.47 -3.89 -17.62
C SER A 248 10.30 -3.35 -18.42
N LEU A 249 10.12 -2.03 -18.38
CA LEU A 249 9.04 -1.32 -19.08
C LEU A 249 9.65 -0.24 -19.96
N THR A 250 9.18 -0.14 -21.20
CA THR A 250 9.54 0.96 -22.12
C THR A 250 8.32 1.82 -22.41
N PHE A 251 8.50 3.13 -22.27
CA PHE A 251 7.44 4.14 -22.42
C PHE A 251 7.65 4.99 -23.66
N LYS A 252 6.54 5.36 -24.28
CA LYS A 252 6.49 6.35 -25.35
C LYS A 252 5.21 7.18 -25.22
N GLY A 253 5.38 8.49 -24.98
CA GLY A 253 4.24 9.38 -24.80
C GLY A 253 3.30 8.95 -23.66
N GLY A 254 3.84 8.50 -22.54
CA GLY A 254 3.12 8.04 -21.35
C GLY A 254 2.72 6.58 -21.35
N GLN A 255 2.64 5.94 -22.52
CA GLN A 255 2.14 4.57 -22.65
C GLN A 255 3.27 3.53 -22.56
N ILE A 256 3.05 2.44 -21.83
CA ILE A 256 3.90 1.24 -21.85
C ILE A 256 3.76 0.56 -23.21
N VAL A 257 4.79 0.67 -24.05
CA VAL A 257 4.84 0.09 -25.40
C VAL A 257 5.54 -1.26 -25.43
N ASP A 258 6.37 -1.56 -24.44
CA ASP A 258 7.00 -2.86 -24.24
C ASP A 258 7.10 -3.18 -22.74
N ALA A 259 6.82 -4.43 -22.39
CA ALA A 259 6.89 -4.92 -21.02
C ALA A 259 7.44 -6.35 -20.99
N SER A 260 8.46 -6.58 -20.19
CA SER A 260 9.06 -7.90 -20.00
C SER A 260 9.32 -8.21 -18.52
N SER A 261 9.37 -9.51 -18.19
CA SER A 261 9.70 -10.02 -16.87
C SER A 261 10.12 -11.49 -16.97
N ASN A 262 10.32 -12.17 -15.83
CA ASN A 262 10.44 -13.63 -15.76
C ASN A 262 9.20 -14.36 -16.35
N ASN A 263 8.08 -13.68 -16.55
CA ASN A 263 6.91 -14.17 -17.28
C ASN A 263 6.29 -13.05 -18.11
N THR A 264 6.87 -12.80 -19.28
CA THR A 264 6.50 -11.70 -20.18
C THR A 264 5.04 -11.78 -20.65
N LYS A 265 4.51 -12.98 -20.88
CA LYS A 265 3.11 -13.14 -21.27
C LYS A 265 2.18 -12.66 -20.15
N ARG A 266 2.41 -13.14 -18.94
CA ARG A 266 1.55 -12.83 -17.79
C ARG A 266 1.60 -11.35 -17.39
N ILE A 267 2.76 -10.70 -17.45
CA ILE A 267 2.85 -9.27 -17.14
C ILE A 267 2.08 -8.43 -18.15
N ASN A 268 2.11 -8.80 -19.44
CA ASN A 268 1.30 -8.11 -20.46
C ASN A 268 -0.19 -8.35 -20.24
N GLU A 269 -0.64 -9.53 -19.81
CA GLU A 269 -2.04 -9.77 -19.43
C GLU A 269 -2.51 -8.84 -18.31
N VAL A 270 -1.62 -8.50 -17.35
CA VAL A 270 -1.91 -7.50 -16.31
C VAL A 270 -2.07 -6.11 -16.92
N PHE A 271 -1.15 -5.68 -17.78
CA PHE A 271 -1.20 -4.37 -18.43
C PHE A 271 -2.26 -4.25 -19.52
N ASP A 272 -2.85 -5.34 -19.96
CA ASP A 272 -3.97 -5.38 -20.90
C ASP A 272 -5.34 -5.46 -20.20
N THR A 273 -5.39 -5.31 -18.87
CA THR A 273 -6.64 -5.31 -18.09
C THR A 273 -7.61 -4.23 -18.57
N ASP A 274 -7.10 -3.03 -18.81
CA ASP A 274 -7.82 -1.89 -19.37
C ASP A 274 -6.83 -0.88 -20.00
N GLU A 275 -7.35 0.18 -20.62
CA GLU A 275 -6.52 1.20 -21.27
C GLU A 275 -5.59 1.92 -20.29
N GLY A 276 -6.06 2.22 -19.08
CA GLY A 276 -5.31 2.92 -18.03
C GLY A 276 -4.17 2.10 -17.44
N ALA A 277 -4.24 0.76 -17.51
CA ALA A 277 -3.22 -0.14 -16.98
C ALA A 277 -1.84 0.04 -17.62
N ARG A 278 -1.77 0.59 -18.83
CA ARG A 278 -0.52 0.89 -19.53
C ARG A 278 0.01 2.31 -19.31
N TYR A 279 -0.58 3.07 -18.40
CA TYR A 279 -0.12 4.39 -18.01
C TYR A 279 0.25 4.42 -16.54
N ILE A 280 1.07 5.39 -16.15
CA ILE A 280 1.51 5.55 -14.76
C ILE A 280 0.51 6.41 -13.99
N GLY A 281 0.08 5.90 -12.84
CA GLY A 281 -0.79 6.60 -11.89
C GLY A 281 -0.04 7.23 -10.73
N GLU A 282 1.20 6.76 -10.44
CA GLU A 282 1.94 7.27 -9.30
C GLU A 282 3.46 7.21 -9.52
N PHE A 283 4.13 8.24 -9.00
CA PHE A 283 5.57 8.29 -8.78
C PHE A 283 5.81 8.69 -7.32
N ALA A 284 6.55 7.89 -6.58
CA ALA A 284 6.82 8.18 -5.18
C ALA A 284 8.27 7.88 -4.79
N ILE A 285 8.74 8.55 -3.74
CA ILE A 285 10.07 8.38 -3.16
C ILE A 285 9.94 7.80 -1.76
N GLY A 286 10.52 6.61 -1.54
CA GLY A 286 10.58 5.95 -0.25
C GLY A 286 11.61 6.60 0.68
N VAL A 287 11.20 6.92 1.90
CA VAL A 287 12.01 7.67 2.87
C VAL A 287 12.04 7.06 4.28
N ASN A 288 11.50 5.85 4.49
CA ASN A 288 11.53 5.21 5.80
C ASN A 288 12.95 4.68 6.10
N PRO A 289 13.65 5.25 7.10
CA PRO A 289 15.07 4.98 7.33
C PRO A 289 15.35 3.56 7.86
N HIS A 290 14.34 2.83 8.30
CA HIS A 290 14.48 1.48 8.82
C HIS A 290 14.13 0.41 7.79
N ILE A 291 13.57 0.76 6.63
CA ILE A 291 13.32 -0.18 5.56
C ILE A 291 14.42 0.00 4.50
N THR A 292 15.31 -0.99 4.38
CA THR A 292 16.51 -0.89 3.53
C THR A 292 16.61 -1.99 2.48
N LYS A 293 15.71 -2.98 2.51
CA LYS A 293 15.68 -4.10 1.57
C LYS A 293 14.27 -4.58 1.32
N PRO A 294 13.99 -5.16 0.14
CA PRO A 294 12.66 -5.68 -0.18
C PRO A 294 12.34 -6.92 0.66
N MET A 295 11.07 -7.07 1.01
CA MET A 295 10.54 -8.21 1.74
C MET A 295 9.33 -8.85 1.05
N LYS A 296 9.06 -8.49 -0.20
CA LYS A 296 7.95 -9.03 -1.01
C LYS A 296 6.57 -8.70 -0.41
N ASP A 297 6.47 -7.60 0.31
CA ASP A 297 5.21 -7.02 0.76
C ASP A 297 5.20 -5.53 0.37
N THR A 298 4.29 -5.15 -0.52
CA THR A 298 4.21 -3.81 -1.11
C THR A 298 4.16 -2.71 -0.04
N LEU A 299 3.39 -2.92 1.04
CA LEU A 299 3.25 -1.92 2.11
C LEU A 299 4.59 -1.52 2.76
N PHE A 300 5.58 -2.42 2.76
CA PHE A 300 6.93 -2.15 3.24
C PHE A 300 7.85 -1.72 2.11
N ASP A 301 7.81 -2.43 0.98
CA ASP A 301 8.81 -2.27 -0.08
C ASP A 301 8.72 -0.89 -0.75
N GLU A 302 7.53 -0.31 -0.86
CA GLU A 302 7.31 1.04 -1.40
C GLU A 302 7.88 2.15 -0.50
N LYS A 303 8.17 1.87 0.77
CA LYS A 303 8.71 2.83 1.74
C LYS A 303 10.22 2.75 1.90
N ILE A 304 10.93 1.88 1.18
CA ILE A 304 12.38 1.68 1.30
C ILE A 304 13.12 3.01 1.12
N MET A 305 13.94 3.39 2.11
CA MET A 305 14.77 4.59 2.00
C MET A 305 15.77 4.46 0.85
N GLY A 306 15.81 5.44 -0.02
CA GLY A 306 16.65 5.45 -1.22
C GLY A 306 16.09 4.63 -2.37
N SER A 307 14.79 4.37 -2.36
CA SER A 307 14.06 3.84 -3.50
C SER A 307 13.07 4.86 -4.05
N PHE A 308 12.57 4.56 -5.22
CA PHE A 308 11.32 5.12 -5.72
C PHE A 308 10.43 3.98 -6.21
N HIS A 309 9.13 4.23 -6.27
CA HIS A 309 8.25 3.37 -7.03
C HIS A 309 7.57 4.15 -8.14
N PHE A 310 7.30 3.42 -9.22
CA PHE A 310 6.71 3.97 -10.43
C PHE A 310 5.60 3.02 -10.85
N THR A 311 4.36 3.45 -10.63
CA THR A 311 3.19 2.60 -10.45
C THR A 311 2.27 2.63 -11.67
N PRO A 312 2.23 1.57 -12.48
CA PRO A 312 1.23 1.43 -13.51
C PRO A 312 -0.18 1.33 -12.94
N GLY A 313 -1.13 2.02 -13.58
CA GLY A 313 -2.56 1.96 -13.25
C GLY A 313 -3.14 3.26 -12.74
N SER A 314 -4.17 3.17 -11.89
CA SER A 314 -4.95 4.32 -11.43
C SER A 314 -4.14 5.29 -10.59
N CYS A 315 -4.38 6.60 -10.75
CA CYS A 315 -3.88 7.61 -9.82
C CYS A 315 -4.79 7.73 -8.60
N TYR A 316 -4.30 8.46 -7.57
CA TYR A 316 -5.08 8.89 -6.41
C TYR A 316 -5.69 10.27 -6.66
N ASP A 317 -6.81 10.56 -6.01
CA ASP A 317 -7.54 11.84 -6.14
C ASP A 317 -6.68 13.03 -5.72
N GLU A 318 -5.79 12.84 -4.72
CA GLU A 318 -4.90 13.88 -4.19
C GLU A 318 -3.76 14.25 -5.16
N ALA A 319 -3.39 13.34 -6.07
CA ALA A 319 -2.37 13.52 -7.10
C ALA A 319 -2.91 13.06 -8.45
N ASP A 320 -4.03 13.66 -8.88
CA ASP A 320 -4.79 13.25 -10.04
C ASP A 320 -4.12 13.68 -11.35
N ASN A 321 -3.69 12.69 -12.15
CA ASN A 321 -3.20 12.88 -13.52
C ASN A 321 -4.23 12.45 -14.60
N GLY A 322 -5.44 12.14 -14.19
CA GLY A 322 -6.54 11.70 -15.06
C GLY A 322 -6.45 10.24 -15.51
N ASN A 323 -5.54 9.44 -14.94
CA ASN A 323 -5.45 8.03 -15.30
C ASN A 323 -6.32 7.16 -14.39
N ILE A 324 -7.28 6.48 -15.00
CA ILE A 324 -8.21 5.56 -14.32
C ILE A 324 -7.95 4.15 -14.84
N SER A 325 -7.80 3.20 -13.91
CA SER A 325 -7.58 1.79 -14.21
C SER A 325 -8.16 0.91 -13.10
N ALA A 326 -8.42 -0.35 -13.41
CA ALA A 326 -8.74 -1.37 -12.42
C ALA A 326 -7.50 -1.88 -11.65
N ILE A 327 -6.29 -1.55 -12.11
CA ILE A 327 -5.05 -1.87 -11.42
C ILE A 327 -4.42 -0.62 -10.80
N HIS A 328 -3.65 -0.84 -9.74
CA HIS A 328 -2.68 0.06 -9.15
C HIS A 328 -1.58 -0.86 -8.60
N TRP A 329 -0.40 -0.82 -9.22
CA TRP A 329 0.64 -1.80 -8.91
C TRP A 329 1.99 -1.13 -8.68
N ASP A 330 2.35 -0.98 -7.39
CA ASP A 330 3.60 -0.36 -6.98
C ASP A 330 4.78 -1.25 -7.32
N LEU A 331 5.57 -0.79 -8.25
CA LEU A 331 6.82 -1.40 -8.67
C LEU A 331 7.98 -0.58 -8.15
N VAL A 332 8.82 -1.19 -7.33
CA VAL A 332 9.89 -0.51 -6.59
C VAL A 332 11.23 -0.65 -7.29
N CYS A 333 11.99 0.44 -7.33
CA CYS A 333 13.37 0.48 -7.82
C CYS A 333 14.27 1.14 -6.78
N ILE A 334 15.24 0.39 -6.25
CA ILE A 334 16.17 0.86 -5.23
C ILE A 334 17.38 1.53 -5.91
N GLN A 335 17.75 2.73 -5.44
CA GLN A 335 18.84 3.54 -6.01
C GLN A 335 20.13 3.52 -5.20
N THR A 336 20.18 2.74 -4.11
CA THR A 336 21.39 2.66 -3.29
C THR A 336 22.51 1.89 -3.99
N PRO A 337 23.78 2.13 -3.62
CA PRO A 337 24.95 1.48 -4.26
C PRO A 337 24.89 -0.05 -4.26
N GLU A 338 24.33 -0.66 -3.22
CA GLU A 338 24.20 -2.11 -3.08
C GLU A 338 23.28 -2.72 -4.17
N TYR A 339 22.39 -1.91 -4.73
CA TYR A 339 21.46 -2.28 -5.81
C TYR A 339 21.89 -1.76 -7.19
N GLY A 340 23.16 -1.30 -7.31
CA GLY A 340 23.72 -0.82 -8.56
C GLY A 340 23.76 0.70 -8.69
N GLY A 341 23.22 1.41 -7.72
CA GLY A 341 23.17 2.87 -7.75
C GLY A 341 22.12 3.42 -8.72
N GLY A 342 21.97 4.73 -8.70
CA GLY A 342 21.13 5.49 -9.62
C GLY A 342 21.17 6.96 -9.26
N GLU A 343 20.70 7.78 -10.18
CA GLU A 343 20.64 9.24 -10.03
C GLU A 343 19.26 9.72 -10.41
N MET A 344 18.74 10.67 -9.67
CA MET A 344 17.43 11.29 -9.91
C MET A 344 17.62 12.80 -10.02
N TYR A 345 17.26 13.33 -11.17
CA TYR A 345 17.37 14.75 -11.48
C TYR A 345 15.99 15.40 -11.47
N PHE A 346 15.86 16.51 -10.79
CA PHE A 346 14.68 17.38 -10.78
C PHE A 346 15.07 18.71 -11.48
N ASP A 347 14.49 18.99 -12.64
CA ASP A 347 14.85 20.12 -13.50
C ASP A 347 16.38 20.21 -13.73
N ASP A 348 17.00 19.09 -14.12
CA ASP A 348 18.45 18.91 -14.31
C ASP A 348 19.32 19.07 -13.06
N VAL A 349 18.74 19.16 -11.87
CA VAL A 349 19.47 19.21 -10.58
C VAL A 349 19.43 17.83 -9.91
N LEU A 350 20.63 17.29 -9.56
CA LEU A 350 20.81 16.00 -8.86
C LEU A 350 20.48 16.16 -7.38
#